data_2dff76eb7a4c3d66a29271bc9dfe51d1
#
_entry.id   2dff76eb7a4c3d66a29271bc9dfe51d1
#
_cell.length_a   1.000
_cell.length_b   1.000
_cell.length_c   1.000
_cell.angle_alpha   90.00
_cell.angle_beta   90.00
_cell.angle_gamma   90.00
#
_symmetry.space_group_name_H-M   'P 1'
#
loop_
_entity.id
_entity.type
_entity.pdbx_description
1 polymer ?
#
loop_
_entity_poly.entity_id
_entity_poly.type
_entity_poly.pdbx_seq_one_letter_code
_entity_poly.pdbx_strand_id
1 'polypeptide(L)'
;SAGKGQRGNTWEADKGKKLLFSFVLYPTFLEARRQFILSQIVSLSIKEELDRWSDEITIKWPNDIYWRDKKICGILIENDLSGHFIGRSISGIGININQDEFHSDAPNPVSLKQITGQEHDRYEILSHILKRVQIYYNGLQTEDGSTYTAEIAARYARSLFRRRGFHPYE
;
A
#
# COMPACT_ATOMS: atom_id res chain seq x y z
N SER A 1 13.67 -10.54 12.34
CA SER A 1 12.36 -10.60 12.95
C SER A 1 11.29 -10.96 11.92
N ALA A 2 10.27 -11.65 12.35
CA ALA A 2 9.17 -12.05 11.49
C ALA A 2 7.95 -11.19 11.74
N GLY A 3 7.33 -10.70 10.67
CA GLY A 3 6.06 -10.04 10.73
C GLY A 3 4.92 -11.01 10.46
N LYS A 4 3.71 -10.66 10.83
CA LYS A 4 2.52 -11.45 10.55
C LYS A 4 1.74 -10.86 9.38
N GLY A 5 1.39 -11.69 8.42
CA GLY A 5 0.46 -11.35 7.35
C GLY A 5 -0.96 -11.74 7.71
N GLN A 6 -1.86 -11.58 6.76
CA GLN A 6 -3.26 -11.93 6.93
C GLN A 6 -3.44 -13.42 7.26
N ARG A 7 -4.38 -13.73 8.19
CA ARG A 7 -4.71 -15.09 8.61
C ARG A 7 -3.53 -15.87 9.23
N GLY A 8 -2.64 -15.15 9.90
CA GLY A 8 -1.54 -15.77 10.62
C GLY A 8 -0.34 -16.13 9.77
N ASN A 9 -0.32 -15.79 8.49
CA ASN A 9 0.86 -15.98 7.68
C ASN A 9 2.02 -15.18 8.25
N THR A 10 3.20 -15.79 8.31
CA THR A 10 4.41 -15.14 8.78
C THR A 10 5.22 -14.69 7.57
N TRP A 11 5.61 -13.43 7.58
CA TRP A 11 6.46 -12.85 6.53
C TRP A 11 7.90 -12.92 7.01
N GLU A 12 8.74 -13.50 6.17
CA GLU A 12 10.18 -13.47 6.40
C GLU A 12 10.70 -12.05 6.09
N ALA A 13 11.46 -11.49 7.02
CA ALA A 13 12.08 -10.19 6.84
C ALA A 13 13.55 -10.25 7.21
N ASP A 14 14.43 -10.05 6.26
CA ASP A 14 15.85 -9.88 6.52
C ASP A 14 16.06 -8.62 7.34
N LYS A 15 16.86 -8.75 8.39
CA LYS A 15 17.11 -7.63 9.31
C LYS A 15 17.67 -6.41 8.55
N GLY A 16 16.93 -5.30 8.61
CA GLY A 16 17.36 -4.06 8.00
C GLY A 16 17.15 -3.96 6.49
N LYS A 17 16.53 -4.93 5.85
CA LYS A 17 16.33 -4.92 4.39
C LYS A 17 14.89 -4.65 3.98
N LYS A 18 13.94 -5.21 4.68
CA LYS A 18 12.51 -4.98 4.43
C LYS A 18 12.03 -3.78 5.25
N LEU A 19 11.09 -3.03 4.72
CA LEU A 19 10.41 -1.96 5.46
C LEU A 19 9.08 -2.49 5.97
N LEU A 20 8.99 -2.72 7.28
CA LEU A 20 7.76 -3.15 7.96
C LEU A 20 7.31 -2.04 8.89
N PHE A 21 6.08 -1.59 8.75
CA PHE A 21 5.54 -0.56 9.63
C PHE A 21 4.02 -0.63 9.67
N SER A 22 3.45 -0.02 10.70
CA SER A 22 2.01 0.14 10.82
C SER A 22 1.70 1.53 11.34
N PHE A 23 0.48 2.01 11.05
CA PHE A 23 -0.01 3.26 11.58
C PHE A 23 -1.52 3.16 11.81
N VAL A 24 -2.02 4.07 12.63
CA VAL A 24 -3.43 4.10 13.03
C VAL A 24 -4.04 5.43 12.65
N LEU A 25 -5.23 5.38 12.04
CA LEU A 25 -6.05 6.56 11.78
C LEU A 25 -7.36 6.43 12.58
N TYR A 26 -7.94 7.57 12.93
CA TYR A 26 -9.24 7.62 13.60
C TYR A 26 -10.24 8.38 12.72
N PRO A 27 -10.66 7.78 11.58
CA PRO A 27 -11.49 8.47 10.60
C PRO A 27 -12.97 8.49 11.00
N THR A 28 -13.27 9.08 12.16
CA THR A 28 -14.61 9.09 12.74
C THR A 28 -15.64 9.86 11.91
N PHE A 29 -15.17 10.66 10.93
CA PHE A 29 -16.02 11.36 9.97
C PHE A 29 -16.47 10.46 8.82
N LEU A 30 -15.82 9.29 8.62
CA LEU A 30 -16.04 8.43 7.47
C LEU A 30 -17.04 7.33 7.78
N GLU A 31 -18.09 7.25 6.95
CA GLU A 31 -19.07 6.18 7.06
C GLU A 31 -18.45 4.82 6.74
N ALA A 32 -18.87 3.78 7.48
CA ALA A 32 -18.33 2.43 7.32
C ALA A 32 -18.46 1.90 5.88
N ARG A 33 -19.58 2.24 5.18
CA ARG A 33 -19.80 1.81 3.79
C ARG A 33 -18.78 2.41 2.80
N ARG A 34 -18.04 3.44 3.22
CA ARG A 34 -17.04 4.12 2.39
C ARG A 34 -15.62 3.76 2.78
N GLN A 35 -15.44 2.71 3.58
CA GLN A 35 -14.13 2.35 4.14
C GLN A 35 -13.07 2.02 3.08
N PHE A 36 -13.48 1.63 1.87
CA PHE A 36 -12.51 1.29 0.82
C PHE A 36 -11.63 2.47 0.40
N ILE A 37 -12.08 3.71 0.63
CA ILE A 37 -11.27 4.90 0.33
C ILE A 37 -9.94 4.89 1.10
N LEU A 38 -9.92 4.30 2.30
CA LEU A 38 -8.70 4.18 3.09
C LEU A 38 -7.68 3.26 2.40
N SER A 39 -8.13 2.13 1.83
CA SER A 39 -7.27 1.27 1.03
C SER A 39 -6.72 2.00 -0.19
N GLN A 40 -7.55 2.81 -0.83
CA GLN A 40 -7.15 3.56 -2.01
C GLN A 40 -6.05 4.58 -1.68
N ILE A 41 -6.21 5.36 -0.61
CA ILE A 41 -5.21 6.38 -0.27
C ILE A 41 -3.89 5.76 0.19
N VAL A 42 -3.93 4.64 0.92
CA VAL A 42 -2.72 3.95 1.36
C VAL A 42 -1.99 3.34 0.17
N SER A 43 -2.71 2.63 -0.69
CA SER A 43 -2.12 2.01 -1.89
C SER A 43 -1.53 3.04 -2.83
N LEU A 44 -2.24 4.14 -3.08
CA LEU A 44 -1.75 5.23 -3.93
C LEU A 44 -0.51 5.89 -3.34
N SER A 45 -0.48 6.09 -2.02
CA SER A 45 0.67 6.71 -1.37
C SER A 45 1.94 5.89 -1.57
N ILE A 46 1.84 4.58 -1.47
CA ILE A 46 2.97 3.67 -1.66
C ILE A 46 3.36 3.63 -3.15
N LYS A 47 2.39 3.46 -4.02
CA LYS A 47 2.63 3.40 -5.47
C LYS A 47 3.30 4.69 -5.95
N GLU A 48 2.82 5.85 -5.55
CA GLU A 48 3.37 7.13 -5.96
C GLU A 48 4.79 7.36 -5.43
N GLU A 49 5.10 6.84 -4.25
CA GLU A 49 6.48 6.90 -3.75
C GLU A 49 7.39 6.01 -4.60
N LEU A 50 6.96 4.78 -4.91
CA LEU A 50 7.76 3.85 -5.71
C LEU A 50 7.89 4.28 -7.18
N ASP A 51 6.96 5.08 -7.69
CA ASP A 51 7.04 5.68 -9.02
C ASP A 51 8.29 6.53 -9.22
N ARG A 52 8.94 6.95 -8.14
CA ARG A 52 10.21 7.68 -8.21
C ARG A 52 11.30 6.89 -8.91
N TRP A 53 11.21 5.56 -8.92
CA TRP A 53 12.26 4.70 -9.46
C TRP A 53 11.83 3.86 -10.67
N SER A 54 10.54 3.75 -10.94
CA SER A 54 10.06 2.96 -12.06
C SER A 54 8.65 3.42 -12.47
N ASP A 55 8.37 3.39 -13.75
CA ASP A 55 7.04 3.67 -14.30
C ASP A 55 6.19 2.39 -14.46
N GLU A 56 6.69 1.26 -13.94
CA GLU A 56 6.03 -0.04 -14.06
C GLU A 56 5.40 -0.51 -12.74
N ILE A 57 5.12 0.42 -11.83
CA ILE A 57 4.47 0.12 -10.55
C ILE A 57 2.96 0.16 -10.73
N THR A 58 2.27 -0.88 -10.29
CA THR A 58 0.81 -0.98 -10.36
C THR A 58 0.24 -1.48 -9.04
N ILE A 59 -1.05 -1.24 -8.84
CA ILE A 59 -1.78 -1.75 -7.68
C ILE A 59 -2.57 -2.98 -8.15
N LYS A 60 -2.36 -4.11 -7.48
CA LYS A 60 -3.18 -5.31 -7.66
C LYS A 60 -4.28 -5.29 -6.60
N TRP A 61 -5.52 -5.12 -7.06
CA TRP A 61 -6.67 -5.06 -6.17
C TRP A 61 -6.73 -6.29 -5.26
N PRO A 62 -7.07 -6.17 -3.98
CA PRO A 62 -7.42 -4.91 -3.31
C PRO A 62 -6.21 -4.15 -2.75
N ASN A 63 -5.11 -4.79 -2.36
CA ASN A 63 -4.13 -4.21 -1.46
C ASN A 63 -2.67 -4.58 -1.74
N ASP A 64 -2.34 -5.10 -2.91
CA ASP A 64 -0.96 -5.45 -3.23
C ASP A 64 -0.35 -4.47 -4.23
N ILE A 65 0.95 -4.23 -4.12
CA ILE A 65 1.68 -3.39 -5.06
C ILE A 65 2.64 -4.28 -5.85
N TYR A 66 2.62 -4.11 -7.16
CA TYR A 66 3.41 -4.90 -8.09
C TYR A 66 4.37 -4.03 -8.90
N TRP A 67 5.51 -4.59 -9.23
CA TRP A 67 6.39 -4.12 -10.28
C TRP A 67 6.35 -5.17 -11.39
N ARG A 68 5.84 -4.79 -12.55
CA ARG A 68 5.51 -5.75 -13.60
C ARG A 68 4.59 -6.83 -13.04
N ASP A 69 4.99 -8.10 -13.10
CA ASP A 69 4.21 -9.24 -12.57
C ASP A 69 4.74 -9.74 -11.21
N LYS A 70 5.56 -8.94 -10.54
CA LYS A 70 6.20 -9.32 -9.27
C LYS A 70 5.72 -8.45 -8.12
N LYS A 71 5.52 -9.07 -6.96
CA LYS A 71 5.01 -8.37 -5.78
C LYS A 71 6.14 -7.68 -5.02
N ILE A 72 6.02 -6.37 -4.83
CA ILE A 72 6.97 -5.57 -4.05
C ILE A 72 6.42 -5.20 -2.67
N CYS A 73 5.10 -5.13 -2.51
CA CYS A 73 4.49 -4.67 -1.27
C CYS A 73 3.16 -5.37 -1.00
N GLY A 74 2.94 -5.70 0.29
CA GLY A 74 1.65 -6.16 0.79
C GLY A 74 1.10 -5.18 1.82
N ILE A 75 -0.21 -5.00 1.82
CA ILE A 75 -0.92 -4.08 2.71
C ILE A 75 -2.06 -4.84 3.38
N LEU A 76 -2.19 -4.67 4.70
CA LEU A 76 -3.29 -5.21 5.47
C LEU A 76 -3.96 -4.05 6.22
N ILE A 77 -5.26 -3.86 5.99
CA ILE A 77 -6.02 -2.80 6.65
C ILE A 77 -7.15 -3.43 7.44
N GLU A 78 -7.24 -3.09 8.72
CA GLU A 78 -8.29 -3.55 9.62
C GLU A 78 -9.01 -2.34 10.20
N ASN A 79 -10.34 -2.32 10.03
CA ASN A 79 -11.18 -1.22 10.49
C ASN A 79 -12.11 -1.68 11.60
N ASP A 80 -12.11 -0.94 12.71
CA ASP A 80 -13.08 -1.13 13.80
C ASP A 80 -14.22 -0.13 13.61
N LEU A 81 -15.45 -0.61 13.65
CA LEU A 81 -16.63 0.23 13.46
C LEU A 81 -17.13 0.81 14.77
N SER A 82 -17.62 2.04 14.71
CA SER A 82 -18.32 2.71 15.81
C SER A 82 -19.66 3.19 15.26
N GLY A 83 -20.73 2.39 15.48
CA GLY A 83 -22.01 2.64 14.85
C GLY A 83 -21.91 2.53 13.33
N HIS A 84 -22.32 3.58 12.61
CA HIS A 84 -22.26 3.64 11.16
C HIS A 84 -20.96 4.24 10.63
N PHE A 85 -20.02 4.55 11.52
CA PHE A 85 -18.76 5.21 11.19
C PHE A 85 -17.57 4.32 11.54
N ILE A 86 -16.40 4.68 11.04
CA ILE A 86 -15.17 3.97 11.36
C ILE A 86 -14.57 4.61 12.61
N GLY A 87 -14.44 3.83 13.69
CA GLY A 87 -13.81 4.33 14.91
C GLY A 87 -12.29 4.34 14.81
N ARG A 88 -11.72 3.32 14.18
CA ARG A 88 -10.26 3.17 14.09
C ARG A 88 -9.92 2.37 12.84
N SER A 89 -8.83 2.75 12.17
CA SER A 89 -8.28 2.02 11.02
C SER A 89 -6.81 1.78 11.25
N ILE A 90 -6.39 0.51 11.21
CA ILE A 90 -5.00 0.11 11.39
C ILE A 90 -4.48 -0.41 10.05
N SER A 91 -3.39 0.18 9.55
CA SER A 91 -2.74 -0.25 8.32
C SER A 91 -1.39 -0.87 8.65
N GLY A 92 -1.18 -2.13 8.24
CA GLY A 92 0.10 -2.81 8.30
C GLY A 92 0.69 -2.93 6.91
N ILE A 93 1.95 -2.57 6.73
CA ILE A 93 2.57 -2.47 5.42
C ILE A 93 3.94 -3.16 5.46
N GLY A 94 4.20 -3.99 4.44
CA GLY A 94 5.50 -4.60 4.24
C GLY A 94 5.97 -4.34 2.82
N ILE A 95 7.09 -3.63 2.68
CA ILE A 95 7.67 -3.29 1.38
C ILE A 95 9.06 -3.92 1.27
N ASN A 96 9.30 -4.62 0.17
CA ASN A 96 10.62 -5.18 -0.11
C ASN A 96 11.53 -4.08 -0.65
N ILE A 97 12.57 -3.75 0.08
CA ILE A 97 13.46 -2.62 -0.27
C ILE A 97 14.85 -3.11 -0.67
N ASN A 98 15.63 -3.63 0.28
CA ASN A 98 17.06 -3.89 0.06
C ASN A 98 17.42 -5.38 0.02
N GLN A 99 16.46 -6.26 -0.14
CA GLN A 99 16.74 -7.69 -0.29
C GLN A 99 17.46 -7.95 -1.61
N ASP A 100 18.50 -8.77 -1.54
CA ASP A 100 19.24 -9.23 -2.73
C ASP A 100 18.55 -10.44 -3.37
N GLU A 101 17.96 -11.29 -2.54
CA GLU A 101 17.28 -12.52 -2.96
C GLU A 101 16.19 -12.89 -1.96
N PHE A 102 15.32 -13.81 -2.35
CA PHE A 102 14.22 -14.26 -1.53
C PHE A 102 14.26 -15.77 -1.36
N HIS A 103 14.08 -16.23 -0.13
CA HIS A 103 14.12 -17.65 0.25
C HIS A 103 12.75 -18.18 0.67
N SER A 104 11.71 -17.34 0.64
CA SER A 104 10.37 -17.74 1.03
C SER A 104 9.60 -18.35 -0.14
N ASP A 105 8.53 -19.11 0.16
CA ASP A 105 7.64 -19.66 -0.85
C ASP A 105 6.67 -18.63 -1.45
N ALA A 106 6.84 -17.35 -1.12
CA ALA A 106 6.01 -16.29 -1.67
C ALA A 106 6.19 -16.21 -3.18
N PRO A 107 5.10 -16.23 -3.97
CA PRO A 107 5.21 -16.21 -5.42
C PRO A 107 5.71 -14.85 -5.92
N ASN A 108 6.72 -14.89 -6.79
CA ASN A 108 7.22 -13.73 -7.52
C ASN A 108 7.51 -12.48 -6.70
N PRO A 109 8.28 -12.56 -5.59
CA PRO A 109 8.66 -11.36 -4.87
C PRO A 109 9.74 -10.57 -5.62
N VAL A 110 9.77 -9.26 -5.38
CA VAL A 110 10.83 -8.39 -5.90
C VAL A 110 11.11 -7.29 -4.88
N SER A 111 12.36 -6.83 -4.82
CA SER A 111 12.75 -5.71 -3.98
C SER A 111 13.10 -4.49 -4.84
N LEU A 112 13.05 -3.30 -4.23
CA LEU A 112 13.46 -2.07 -4.91
C LEU A 112 14.92 -2.15 -5.34
N LYS A 113 15.78 -2.73 -4.51
CA LYS A 113 17.19 -2.93 -4.86
C LYS A 113 17.37 -3.78 -6.10
N GLN A 114 16.58 -4.85 -6.25
CA GLN A 114 16.64 -5.68 -7.47
C GLN A 114 16.20 -4.91 -8.72
N ILE A 115 15.26 -3.97 -8.55
CA ILE A 115 14.78 -3.14 -9.67
C ILE A 115 15.84 -2.12 -10.09
N THR A 116 16.46 -1.44 -9.12
CA THR A 116 17.35 -0.29 -9.37
C THR A 116 18.83 -0.64 -9.37
N GLY A 117 19.21 -1.75 -8.75
CA GLY A 117 20.62 -2.15 -8.62
C GLY A 117 21.35 -1.44 -7.49
N GLN A 118 20.67 -0.68 -6.64
CA GLN A 118 21.29 0.06 -5.54
C GLN A 118 20.47 -0.03 -4.26
N GLU A 119 21.13 0.19 -3.13
CA GLU A 119 20.43 0.25 -1.84
C GLU A 119 19.68 1.57 -1.70
N HIS A 120 18.60 1.52 -0.91
CA HIS A 120 17.74 2.67 -0.67
C HIS A 120 17.57 2.93 0.83
N ASP A 121 17.40 4.21 1.17
CA ASP A 121 17.14 4.63 2.54
C ASP A 121 15.68 4.34 2.90
N ARG A 122 15.47 3.35 3.76
CA ARG A 122 14.12 2.92 4.18
C ARG A 122 13.40 4.00 4.97
N TYR A 123 14.10 4.78 5.75
CA TYR A 123 13.49 5.85 6.55
C TYR A 123 13.00 7.01 5.69
N GLU A 124 13.72 7.32 4.63
CA GLU A 124 13.28 8.32 3.65
C GLU A 124 11.98 7.88 2.98
N ILE A 125 11.94 6.63 2.54
CA ILE A 125 10.75 6.04 1.90
C ILE A 125 9.56 6.07 2.87
N LEU A 126 9.77 5.64 4.11
CA LEU A 126 8.73 5.67 5.15
C LEU A 126 8.18 7.09 5.36
N SER A 127 9.07 8.05 5.50
CA SER A 127 8.70 9.46 5.71
C SER A 127 7.85 9.99 4.56
N HIS A 128 8.24 9.69 3.33
CA HIS A 128 7.51 10.14 2.15
C HIS A 128 6.12 9.49 2.05
N ILE A 129 6.04 8.19 2.35
CA ILE A 129 4.76 7.48 2.33
C ILE A 129 3.79 8.06 3.35
N LEU A 130 4.27 8.27 4.59
CA LEU A 130 3.43 8.85 5.65
C LEU A 130 2.96 10.26 5.30
N LYS A 131 3.81 11.06 4.68
CA LYS A 131 3.43 12.39 4.18
C LYS A 131 2.34 12.32 3.13
N ARG A 132 2.46 11.40 2.17
CA ARG A 132 1.45 11.23 1.12
C ARG A 132 0.12 10.77 1.69
N VAL A 133 0.15 9.83 2.63
CA VAL A 133 -1.06 9.38 3.34
C VAL A 133 -1.72 10.57 4.03
N GLN A 134 -0.94 11.38 4.73
CA GLN A 134 -1.48 12.54 5.46
C GLN A 134 -2.12 13.56 4.52
N ILE A 135 -1.50 13.84 3.38
CA ILE A 135 -2.06 14.77 2.39
C ILE A 135 -3.41 14.26 1.88
N TYR A 136 -3.48 12.97 1.48
CA TYR A 136 -4.74 12.38 1.03
C TYR A 136 -5.79 12.38 2.14
N TYR A 137 -5.39 12.01 3.35
CA TYR A 137 -6.30 11.94 4.49
C TYR A 137 -6.88 13.32 4.83
N ASN A 138 -6.03 14.35 4.84
CA ASN A 138 -6.48 15.73 5.07
C ASN A 138 -7.47 16.17 4.00
N GLY A 139 -7.23 15.79 2.74
CA GLY A 139 -8.13 16.10 1.64
C GLY A 139 -9.52 15.49 1.81
N LEU A 140 -9.63 14.30 2.41
CA LEU A 140 -10.92 13.67 2.68
C LEU A 140 -11.75 14.45 3.69
N GLN A 141 -11.12 15.26 4.53
CA GLN A 141 -11.79 16.03 5.59
C GLN A 141 -12.22 17.43 5.14
N THR A 142 -11.99 17.81 3.88
CA THR A 142 -12.38 19.12 3.35
C THR A 142 -13.84 19.13 2.94
N GLU A 143 -14.39 20.33 2.73
CA GLU A 143 -15.77 20.54 2.28
C GLU A 143 -16.05 19.92 0.91
N ASP A 144 -15.03 19.83 0.06
CA ASP A 144 -15.12 19.22 -1.27
C ASP A 144 -14.83 17.72 -1.26
N GLY A 145 -15.09 17.05 -0.14
CA GLY A 145 -14.77 15.64 0.05
C GLY A 145 -15.32 14.69 -1.02
N SER A 146 -16.50 14.99 -1.60
CA SER A 146 -17.09 14.15 -2.64
C SER A 146 -16.31 14.23 -3.95
N THR A 147 -15.90 15.43 -4.37
CA THR A 147 -15.08 15.64 -5.56
C THR A 147 -13.71 15.03 -5.38
N TYR A 148 -13.12 15.20 -4.20
CA TYR A 148 -11.82 14.64 -3.87
C TYR A 148 -11.84 13.12 -3.87
N THR A 149 -12.92 12.52 -3.33
CA THR A 149 -13.11 11.06 -3.35
C THR A 149 -13.17 10.51 -4.78
N ALA A 150 -13.89 11.20 -5.67
CA ALA A 150 -13.97 10.81 -7.08
C ALA A 150 -12.61 10.88 -7.77
N GLU A 151 -11.82 11.89 -7.45
CA GLU A 151 -10.47 12.06 -7.99
C GLU A 151 -9.54 10.92 -7.52
N ILE A 152 -9.59 10.56 -6.25
CA ILE A 152 -8.84 9.43 -5.71
C ILE A 152 -9.24 8.14 -6.41
N ALA A 153 -10.53 7.88 -6.56
CA ALA A 153 -11.04 6.69 -7.24
C ALA A 153 -10.54 6.61 -8.68
N ALA A 154 -10.49 7.74 -9.38
CA ALA A 154 -9.97 7.79 -10.76
C ALA A 154 -8.47 7.48 -10.81
N ARG A 155 -7.68 8.04 -9.91
CA ARG A 155 -6.25 7.74 -9.81
C ARG A 155 -6.00 6.28 -9.50
N TYR A 156 -6.77 5.72 -8.56
CA TYR A 156 -6.68 4.32 -8.19
C TYR A 156 -6.98 3.42 -9.39
N ALA A 157 -8.06 3.71 -10.12
CA ALA A 157 -8.45 2.92 -11.28
C ALA A 157 -7.37 2.93 -12.37
N ARG A 158 -6.70 4.07 -12.59
CA ARG A 158 -5.60 4.16 -13.57
C ARG A 158 -4.36 3.38 -13.14
N SER A 159 -4.21 3.14 -11.86
CA SER A 159 -3.03 2.48 -11.29
C SER A 159 -3.17 0.96 -11.21
N LEU A 160 -4.33 0.39 -11.55
CA LEU A 160 -4.60 -1.02 -11.35
C LEU A 160 -3.82 -1.92 -12.28
N PHE A 161 -3.31 -3.02 -11.72
CA PHE A 161 -2.66 -4.10 -12.43
C PHE A 161 -3.64 -4.77 -13.40
N ARG A 162 -3.20 -5.00 -14.64
CA ARG A 162 -4.01 -5.63 -15.71
C ARG A 162 -5.36 -4.95 -15.90
N ARG A 163 -5.35 -3.65 -15.85
CA ARG A 163 -6.56 -2.83 -15.92
C ARG A 163 -7.24 -2.84 -17.30
N ARG A 164 -6.46 -3.12 -18.36
CA ARG A 164 -6.97 -3.12 -19.74
C ARG A 164 -6.92 -4.51 -20.33
N GLY A 165 -7.99 -4.87 -21.09
CA GLY A 165 -8.09 -6.17 -21.72
C GLY A 165 -8.47 -7.28 -20.75
N PHE A 166 -8.55 -8.49 -21.26
CA PHE A 166 -8.84 -9.68 -20.47
C PHE A 166 -7.52 -10.30 -20.01
N HIS A 167 -7.38 -10.46 -18.71
CA HIS A 167 -6.21 -11.11 -18.11
C HIS A 167 -6.67 -12.09 -17.05
N PRO A 168 -6.21 -13.36 -17.06
CA PRO A 168 -6.53 -14.27 -15.97
C PRO A 168 -5.79 -13.84 -14.69
N TYR A 169 -6.49 -13.87 -13.56
CA TYR A 169 -5.90 -13.69 -12.24
C TYR A 169 -5.57 -15.08 -11.68
N GLU A 170 -4.35 -15.20 -11.19
CA GLU A 170 -3.90 -16.42 -10.52
C GLU A 170 -4.24 -16.41 -9.04
#